data_b98753b56b845c81a4c8b72340b97689
#
_entry.id   b98753b56b845c81a4c8b72340b97689
#
_cell.length_a   1.000
_cell.length_b   1.000
_cell.length_c   1.000
_cell.angle_alpha   90.00
_cell.angle_beta   90.00
_cell.angle_gamma   90.00
#
_symmetry.space_group_name_H-M   'P 1'
#
loop_
_entity.id
_entity.type
_entity.pdbx_description
1 polymer ?
#
loop_
_entity_poly.entity_id
_entity_poly.type
_entity_poly.pdbx_seq_one_letter_code
_entity_poly.pdbx_strand_id
1 'polypeptide(L)'
;AYMLATWRKRDLKSNEAGLMYYLLGVFASAIMLYGMSLLYGGAGSTLLTEINDAVSVDGSPSAIVVMGVIFVIIGFAFKVSAFPFHTWAPDTYEGAPTPVTAFLSVASKAAGFVALLNLLFVGFFGRDDVYEPLIWILAAASMTVGNLIALRQTNLVRMLAYSGVAQAGYMLAPLAVASDVGDAALTATVTYLLVYAAMNLGAFAIVLAVARKTRSAEIESFKGLFGYAPGLTIAMTVFLFSLAGIPPLGGWWAKFRVMEAVIDAESASGVVLGVFVAVNSVIALYYYARIGLGMWAEDAPDGDTTPIRVPASL
;
A
#
# COMPACT_ATOMS: atom_id res chain seq x y z
N ALA A 1 -6.70 9.45 -13.10
CA ALA A 1 -5.92 8.23 -12.87
C ALA A 1 -6.19 7.19 -13.96
N TYR A 2 -7.45 6.82 -14.23
CA TYR A 2 -7.81 5.77 -15.22
C TYR A 2 -7.23 6.06 -16.62
N MET A 3 -7.43 7.28 -17.14
CA MET A 3 -6.90 7.71 -18.44
C MET A 3 -5.37 7.71 -18.51
N LEU A 4 -4.68 7.96 -17.40
CA LEU A 4 -3.23 7.90 -17.34
C LEU A 4 -2.71 6.47 -17.39
N ALA A 5 -3.43 5.51 -16.81
CA ALA A 5 -3.06 4.09 -16.85
C ALA A 5 -3.08 3.54 -18.28
N THR A 6 -3.98 4.03 -19.17
CA THR A 6 -4.09 3.64 -20.57
C THR A 6 -3.29 4.52 -21.54
N TRP A 7 -2.31 5.28 -21.06
CA TRP A 7 -1.60 6.27 -21.89
C TRP A 7 -0.89 5.64 -23.10
N ARG A 8 -0.45 4.39 -23.00
CA ARG A 8 0.16 3.63 -24.10
C ARG A 8 -0.92 3.01 -24.99
N LYS A 9 -1.59 3.82 -25.80
CA LYS A 9 -2.79 3.44 -26.61
C LYS A 9 -2.63 2.20 -27.52
N ARG A 10 -1.42 1.83 -27.93
CA ARG A 10 -1.13 0.67 -28.81
C ARG A 10 -0.65 -0.56 -28.03
N ASP A 11 -0.49 -0.45 -26.73
CA ASP A 11 -0.05 -1.54 -25.87
C ASP A 11 -1.27 -2.24 -25.28
N LEU A 12 -1.43 -3.53 -25.62
CA LEU A 12 -2.56 -4.34 -25.15
C LEU A 12 -2.57 -4.46 -23.61
N LYS A 13 -1.38 -4.60 -22.99
CA LYS A 13 -1.26 -4.67 -21.52
C LYS A 13 -1.72 -3.36 -20.86
N SER A 14 -1.37 -2.21 -21.45
CA SER A 14 -1.81 -0.92 -20.95
C SER A 14 -3.33 -0.73 -21.06
N ASN A 15 -3.92 -1.19 -22.17
CA ASN A 15 -5.38 -1.11 -22.36
C ASN A 15 -6.12 -2.02 -21.40
N GLU A 16 -5.65 -3.27 -21.21
CA GLU A 16 -6.21 -4.23 -20.24
C GLU A 16 -6.11 -3.69 -18.81
N ALA A 17 -4.93 -3.21 -18.42
CA ALA A 17 -4.68 -2.61 -17.11
C ALA A 17 -5.63 -1.45 -16.81
N GLY A 18 -5.82 -0.55 -17.76
CA GLY A 18 -6.73 0.58 -17.62
C GLY A 18 -8.19 0.16 -17.56
N LEU A 19 -8.60 -0.85 -18.33
CA LEU A 19 -9.96 -1.40 -18.28
C LEU A 19 -10.25 -2.05 -16.93
N MET A 20 -9.35 -2.91 -16.44
CA MET A 20 -9.48 -3.54 -15.13
C MET A 20 -9.55 -2.49 -14.00
N TYR A 21 -8.65 -1.51 -14.03
CA TYR A 21 -8.63 -0.44 -13.04
C TYR A 21 -9.93 0.36 -13.05
N TYR A 22 -10.47 0.67 -14.24
CA TYR A 22 -11.74 1.39 -14.38
C TYR A 22 -12.92 0.58 -13.86
N LEU A 23 -13.08 -0.66 -14.33
CA LEU A 23 -14.25 -1.49 -13.96
C LEU A 23 -14.29 -1.78 -12.47
N LEU A 24 -13.16 -2.22 -11.90
CA LEU A 24 -13.07 -2.49 -10.46
C LEU A 24 -13.22 -1.21 -9.63
N GLY A 25 -12.68 -0.08 -10.13
CA GLY A 25 -12.81 1.21 -9.47
C GLY A 25 -14.23 1.77 -9.47
N VAL A 26 -14.98 1.59 -10.56
CA VAL A 26 -16.40 1.95 -10.64
C VAL A 26 -17.22 1.10 -9.66
N PHE A 27 -16.97 -0.22 -9.65
CA PHE A 27 -17.67 -1.13 -8.74
C PHE A 27 -17.40 -0.80 -7.26
N ALA A 28 -16.14 -0.59 -6.89
CA ALA A 28 -15.78 -0.19 -5.52
C ALA A 28 -16.37 1.18 -5.13
N SER A 29 -16.40 2.12 -6.09
CA SER A 29 -17.01 3.44 -5.87
C SER A 29 -18.53 3.35 -5.70
N ALA A 30 -19.19 2.44 -6.43
CA ALA A 30 -20.64 2.21 -6.27
C ALA A 30 -20.97 1.66 -4.88
N ILE A 31 -20.19 0.69 -4.38
CA ILE A 31 -20.34 0.15 -3.02
C ILE A 31 -20.15 1.28 -1.99
N MET A 32 -19.09 2.08 -2.14
CA MET A 32 -18.78 3.19 -1.25
C MET A 32 -19.92 4.23 -1.22
N LEU A 33 -20.42 4.63 -2.40
CA LEU A 33 -21.53 5.59 -2.51
C LEU A 33 -22.83 5.04 -1.92
N TYR A 34 -23.09 3.75 -2.08
CA TYR A 34 -24.22 3.12 -1.43
C TYR A 34 -24.09 3.14 0.09
N GLY A 35 -22.88 2.85 0.62
CA GLY A 35 -22.59 2.99 2.05
C GLY A 35 -22.81 4.42 2.55
N MET A 36 -22.31 5.43 1.83
CA MET A 36 -22.53 6.84 2.15
C MET A 36 -24.03 7.20 2.14
N SER A 37 -24.80 6.66 1.19
CA SER A 37 -26.26 6.85 1.13
C SER A 37 -26.98 6.27 2.34
N LEU A 38 -26.55 5.09 2.84
CA LEU A 38 -27.10 4.50 4.06
C LEU A 38 -26.80 5.36 5.29
N LEU A 39 -25.58 5.87 5.42
CA LEU A 39 -25.18 6.76 6.51
C LEU A 39 -25.94 8.10 6.45
N TYR A 40 -26.08 8.67 5.26
CA TYR A 40 -26.88 9.87 5.06
C TYR A 40 -28.35 9.66 5.44
N GLY A 41 -28.90 8.49 5.08
CA GLY A 41 -30.29 8.13 5.46
C GLY A 41 -30.51 8.06 6.97
N GLY A 42 -29.45 7.69 7.74
CA GLY A 42 -29.50 7.67 9.20
C GLY A 42 -29.20 9.02 9.85
N ALA A 43 -28.23 9.77 9.31
CA ALA A 43 -27.76 11.01 9.90
C ALA A 43 -28.48 12.28 9.38
N GLY A 44 -29.06 12.23 8.17
CA GLY A 44 -29.64 13.41 7.51
C GLY A 44 -28.63 14.48 7.10
N SER A 45 -27.32 14.19 7.21
CA SER A 45 -26.24 15.14 6.99
C SER A 45 -25.06 14.51 6.25
N THR A 46 -24.23 15.38 5.64
CA THR A 46 -22.93 15.03 5.05
C THR A 46 -21.74 15.49 5.89
N LEU A 47 -21.99 16.20 6.99
CA LEU A 47 -20.92 16.61 7.92
C LEU A 47 -20.48 15.40 8.77
N LEU A 48 -19.16 15.14 8.80
CA LEU A 48 -18.63 13.97 9.50
C LEU A 48 -18.94 13.99 10.99
N THR A 49 -18.95 15.17 11.64
CA THR A 49 -19.33 15.31 13.05
C THR A 49 -20.77 14.94 13.31
N GLU A 50 -21.70 15.39 12.46
CA GLU A 50 -23.13 15.06 12.59
C GLU A 50 -23.41 13.58 12.25
N ILE A 51 -22.62 12.99 11.32
CA ILE A 51 -22.65 11.55 11.06
C ILE A 51 -22.18 10.80 12.30
N ASN A 52 -21.08 11.22 12.92
CA ASN A 52 -20.59 10.61 14.17
C ASN A 52 -21.65 10.64 15.27
N ASP A 53 -22.29 11.80 15.49
CA ASP A 53 -23.34 11.94 16.49
C ASP A 53 -24.51 10.99 16.24
N ALA A 54 -24.91 10.82 14.97
CA ALA A 54 -26.01 9.94 14.59
C ALA A 54 -25.66 8.45 14.69
N VAL A 55 -24.39 8.05 14.43
CA VAL A 55 -23.96 6.65 14.49
C VAL A 55 -23.53 6.24 15.90
N SER A 56 -23.15 7.19 16.76
CA SER A 56 -22.66 6.97 18.14
C SER A 56 -23.78 6.89 19.19
N VAL A 57 -25.06 6.78 18.78
CA VAL A 57 -26.18 6.67 19.70
C VAL A 57 -26.05 5.41 20.57
N ASP A 58 -26.26 5.58 21.89
CA ASP A 58 -26.23 4.49 22.86
C ASP A 58 -27.15 3.32 22.46
N GLY A 59 -26.56 2.12 22.43
CA GLY A 59 -27.26 0.89 22.11
C GLY A 59 -26.66 0.14 20.92
N SER A 60 -27.26 -1.00 20.58
CA SER A 60 -26.84 -1.78 19.41
C SER A 60 -27.03 -0.98 18.12
N PRO A 61 -26.00 -0.85 17.26
CA PRO A 61 -26.11 -0.10 16.03
C PRO A 61 -27.21 -0.69 15.14
N SER A 62 -27.96 0.18 14.45
CA SER A 62 -28.89 -0.32 13.44
C SER A 62 -28.12 -1.03 12.31
N ALA A 63 -28.67 -2.10 11.75
CA ALA A 63 -28.05 -2.84 10.65
C ALA A 63 -27.69 -1.92 9.46
N ILE A 64 -28.45 -0.85 9.25
CA ILE A 64 -28.22 0.15 8.19
C ILE A 64 -26.90 0.91 8.45
N VAL A 65 -26.65 1.33 9.69
CA VAL A 65 -25.41 2.03 10.07
C VAL A 65 -24.23 1.09 9.92
N VAL A 66 -24.31 -0.14 10.44
CA VAL A 66 -23.24 -1.14 10.31
C VAL A 66 -22.88 -1.38 8.85
N MET A 67 -23.88 -1.63 8.00
CA MET A 67 -23.66 -1.82 6.57
C MET A 67 -23.08 -0.56 5.90
N GLY A 68 -23.54 0.62 6.29
CA GLY A 68 -23.01 1.89 5.79
C GLY A 68 -21.52 2.05 6.07
N VAL A 69 -21.10 1.84 7.33
CA VAL A 69 -19.68 1.89 7.75
C VAL A 69 -18.85 0.86 6.99
N ILE A 70 -19.30 -0.40 6.94
CA ILE A 70 -18.58 -1.49 6.23
C ILE A 70 -18.40 -1.15 4.75
N PHE A 71 -19.45 -0.70 4.06
CA PHE A 71 -19.37 -0.41 2.61
C PHE A 71 -18.47 0.78 2.30
N VAL A 72 -18.45 1.79 3.15
CA VAL A 72 -17.51 2.91 3.00
C VAL A 72 -16.07 2.43 3.19
N ILE A 73 -15.79 1.63 4.22
CA ILE A 73 -14.46 1.07 4.45
C ILE A 73 -14.02 0.16 3.29
N ILE A 74 -14.90 -0.65 2.72
CA ILE A 74 -14.62 -1.46 1.52
C ILE A 74 -14.19 -0.58 0.34
N GLY A 75 -14.86 0.54 0.11
CA GLY A 75 -14.46 1.49 -0.92
C GLY A 75 -13.06 2.07 -0.70
N PHE A 76 -12.71 2.37 0.55
CA PHE A 76 -11.35 2.81 0.90
C PHE A 76 -10.32 1.66 0.84
N ALA A 77 -10.69 0.44 1.22
CA ALA A 77 -9.84 -0.73 1.08
C ALA A 77 -9.40 -0.94 -0.39
N PHE A 78 -10.29 -0.72 -1.36
CA PHE A 78 -9.92 -0.67 -2.78
C PHE A 78 -8.92 0.46 -3.06
N LYS A 79 -9.14 1.69 -2.57
CA LYS A 79 -8.25 2.84 -2.82
C LYS A 79 -6.85 2.65 -2.27
N VAL A 80 -6.70 2.02 -1.11
CA VAL A 80 -5.41 1.72 -0.49
C VAL A 80 -4.82 0.38 -0.96
N SER A 81 -5.51 -0.35 -1.83
CA SER A 81 -5.13 -1.68 -2.33
C SER A 81 -5.03 -2.74 -1.23
N ALA A 82 -5.93 -2.71 -0.25
CA ALA A 82 -5.99 -3.74 0.77
C ALA A 82 -6.64 -5.04 0.24
N PHE A 83 -6.17 -6.20 0.72
CA PHE A 83 -6.80 -7.49 0.42
C PHE A 83 -8.23 -7.53 1.02
N PRO A 84 -9.22 -8.08 0.28
CA PRO A 84 -9.18 -8.71 -1.04
C PRO A 84 -9.33 -7.74 -2.23
N PHE A 85 -9.45 -6.46 -1.99
CA PHE A 85 -9.76 -5.43 -3.00
C PHE A 85 -8.50 -4.90 -3.74
N HIS A 86 -7.39 -5.64 -3.70
CA HIS A 86 -6.08 -5.27 -4.24
C HIS A 86 -5.84 -5.70 -5.69
N THR A 87 -6.70 -6.54 -6.27
CA THR A 87 -6.45 -7.26 -7.53
C THR A 87 -6.17 -6.35 -8.73
N TRP A 88 -6.68 -5.12 -8.69
CA TRP A 88 -6.41 -4.12 -9.72
C TRP A 88 -4.95 -3.61 -9.74
N ALA A 89 -4.28 -3.60 -8.58
CA ALA A 89 -3.01 -2.90 -8.43
C ALA A 89 -1.85 -3.57 -9.19
N PRO A 90 -1.61 -4.89 -9.11
CA PRO A 90 -0.51 -5.53 -9.83
C PRO A 90 -0.60 -5.39 -11.34
N ASP A 91 -1.78 -5.60 -11.90
CA ASP A 91 -1.99 -5.54 -13.36
C ASP A 91 -1.95 -4.10 -13.87
N THR A 92 -2.56 -3.17 -13.11
CA THR A 92 -2.49 -1.74 -13.43
C THR A 92 -1.06 -1.21 -13.33
N TYR A 93 -0.28 -1.63 -12.34
CA TYR A 93 1.10 -1.15 -12.19
C TYR A 93 2.01 -1.67 -13.31
N GLU A 94 1.85 -2.91 -13.74
CA GLU A 94 2.63 -3.47 -14.83
C GLU A 94 2.26 -2.85 -16.19
N GLY A 95 0.97 -2.66 -16.46
CA GLY A 95 0.49 -2.16 -17.76
C GLY A 95 0.58 -0.64 -17.92
N ALA A 96 0.51 0.14 -16.84
CA ALA A 96 0.63 1.58 -16.91
C ALA A 96 2.08 2.03 -17.18
N PRO A 97 2.28 3.25 -17.74
CA PRO A 97 3.62 3.83 -17.78
C PRO A 97 4.22 3.95 -16.40
N THR A 98 5.49 3.59 -16.22
CA THR A 98 6.17 3.56 -14.90
C THR A 98 6.03 4.85 -14.08
N PRO A 99 6.08 6.08 -14.64
CA PRO A 99 5.82 7.29 -13.86
C PRO A 99 4.39 7.37 -13.32
N VAL A 100 3.41 6.88 -14.08
CA VAL A 100 2.01 6.80 -13.65
C VAL A 100 1.87 5.78 -12.53
N THR A 101 2.53 4.63 -12.66
CA THR A 101 2.59 3.60 -11.63
C THR A 101 3.18 4.15 -10.32
N ALA A 102 4.30 4.88 -10.39
CA ALA A 102 4.91 5.53 -9.23
C ALA A 102 3.94 6.50 -8.54
N PHE A 103 3.23 7.33 -9.32
CA PHE A 103 2.21 8.22 -8.80
C PHE A 103 1.05 7.47 -8.13
N LEU A 104 0.51 6.44 -8.78
CA LEU A 104 -0.61 5.65 -8.25
C LEU A 104 -0.24 4.91 -6.97
N SER A 105 1.00 4.41 -6.91
CA SER A 105 1.48 3.62 -5.76
C SER A 105 1.64 4.44 -4.48
N VAL A 106 1.79 5.75 -4.58
CA VAL A 106 2.03 6.65 -3.46
C VAL A 106 0.92 7.68 -3.32
N ALA A 107 0.75 8.59 -4.28
CA ALA A 107 -0.15 9.74 -4.11
C ALA A 107 -1.62 9.33 -4.01
N SER A 108 -2.08 8.38 -4.86
CA SER A 108 -3.44 7.87 -4.79
C SER A 108 -3.70 7.11 -3.48
N LYS A 109 -2.72 6.33 -3.01
CA LYS A 109 -2.80 5.59 -1.75
C LYS A 109 -2.81 6.55 -0.55
N ALA A 110 -1.94 7.56 -0.56
CA ALA A 110 -1.90 8.57 0.48
C ALA A 110 -3.23 9.32 0.63
N ALA A 111 -3.82 9.73 -0.49
CA ALA A 111 -5.15 10.35 -0.48
C ALA A 111 -6.22 9.41 0.10
N GLY A 112 -6.16 8.10 -0.22
CA GLY A 112 -7.05 7.09 0.35
C GLY A 112 -6.89 6.97 1.87
N PHE A 113 -5.66 6.92 2.37
CA PHE A 113 -5.39 6.86 3.81
C PHE A 113 -5.81 8.13 4.54
N VAL A 114 -5.49 9.32 4.01
CA VAL A 114 -5.91 10.59 4.64
C VAL A 114 -7.43 10.68 4.77
N ALA A 115 -8.15 10.29 3.74
CA ALA A 115 -9.62 10.27 3.78
C ALA A 115 -10.15 9.21 4.76
N LEU A 116 -9.54 8.02 4.82
CA LEU A 116 -9.90 6.98 5.79
C LEU A 116 -9.64 7.44 7.22
N LEU A 117 -8.50 8.07 7.49
CA LEU A 117 -8.18 8.63 8.80
C LEU A 117 -9.23 9.67 9.24
N ASN A 118 -9.61 10.60 8.36
CA ASN A 118 -10.67 11.56 8.69
C ASN A 118 -12.01 10.88 9.00
N LEU A 119 -12.36 9.82 8.25
CA LEU A 119 -13.58 9.07 8.52
C LEU A 119 -13.53 8.36 9.87
N LEU A 120 -12.44 7.67 10.20
CA LEU A 120 -12.35 6.92 11.46
C LEU A 120 -12.29 7.84 12.67
N PHE A 121 -11.47 8.89 12.63
CA PHE A 121 -11.25 9.76 13.78
C PHE A 121 -12.29 10.88 13.94
N VAL A 122 -13.06 11.20 12.91
CA VAL A 122 -14.08 12.26 12.95
C VAL A 122 -15.49 11.72 12.71
N GLY A 123 -15.66 10.82 11.74
CA GLY A 123 -16.98 10.38 11.31
C GLY A 123 -17.49 9.11 11.98
N PHE A 124 -16.59 8.23 12.45
CA PHE A 124 -16.93 6.90 12.99
C PHE A 124 -16.30 6.63 14.37
N PHE A 125 -15.83 7.67 15.06
CA PHE A 125 -15.10 7.54 16.31
C PHE A 125 -15.86 6.74 17.37
N GLY A 126 -17.19 6.86 17.44
CA GLY A 126 -18.02 6.10 18.36
C GLY A 126 -18.47 4.71 17.84
N ARG A 127 -17.82 4.17 16.81
CA ARG A 127 -18.15 2.87 16.17
C ARG A 127 -16.93 1.98 15.95
N ASP A 128 -15.99 2.02 16.85
CA ASP A 128 -14.84 1.14 16.95
C ASP A 128 -15.25 -0.35 16.93
N ASP A 129 -16.37 -0.67 17.58
CA ASP A 129 -17.00 -2.00 17.58
C ASP A 129 -17.25 -2.58 16.17
N VAL A 130 -17.44 -1.72 15.16
CA VAL A 130 -17.69 -2.11 13.78
C VAL A 130 -16.44 -2.04 12.92
N TYR A 131 -15.68 -0.93 12.98
CA TYR A 131 -14.59 -0.74 12.04
C TYR A 131 -13.28 -1.41 12.45
N GLU A 132 -12.97 -1.52 13.74
CA GLU A 132 -11.69 -2.12 14.18
C GLU A 132 -11.56 -3.60 13.80
N PRO A 133 -12.55 -4.48 14.04
CA PRO A 133 -12.46 -5.87 13.62
C PRO A 133 -12.30 -6.02 12.11
N LEU A 134 -12.98 -5.17 11.32
CA LEU A 134 -12.87 -5.17 9.87
C LEU A 134 -11.46 -4.75 9.41
N ILE A 135 -10.94 -3.64 9.97
CA ILE A 135 -9.60 -3.15 9.65
C ILE A 135 -8.53 -4.15 10.10
N TRP A 136 -8.72 -4.82 11.24
CA TRP A 136 -7.83 -5.87 11.71
C TRP A 136 -7.69 -7.00 10.70
N ILE A 137 -8.81 -7.51 10.19
CA ILE A 137 -8.82 -8.56 9.15
C ILE A 137 -8.16 -8.06 7.87
N LEU A 138 -8.49 -6.85 7.42
CA LEU A 138 -7.89 -6.26 6.24
C LEU A 138 -6.37 -6.07 6.39
N ALA A 139 -5.90 -5.64 7.56
CA ALA A 139 -4.48 -5.45 7.85
C ALA A 139 -3.72 -6.78 7.83
N ALA A 140 -4.15 -7.77 8.63
CA ALA A 140 -3.51 -9.06 8.74
C ALA A 140 -3.48 -9.81 7.40
N ALA A 141 -4.61 -9.83 6.68
CA ALA A 141 -4.72 -10.48 5.38
C ALA A 141 -3.88 -9.76 4.31
N SER A 142 -3.87 -8.41 4.29
CA SER A 142 -3.07 -7.65 3.32
C SER A 142 -1.56 -7.88 3.52
N MET A 143 -1.09 -7.86 4.77
CA MET A 143 0.31 -8.16 5.08
C MET A 143 0.68 -9.57 4.59
N THR A 144 -0.13 -10.56 4.92
CA THR A 144 0.19 -11.97 4.65
C THR A 144 0.09 -12.30 3.17
N VAL A 145 -1.05 -12.01 2.55
CA VAL A 145 -1.28 -12.34 1.13
C VAL A 145 -0.36 -11.52 0.22
N GLY A 146 -0.19 -10.22 0.50
CA GLY A 146 0.70 -9.35 -0.27
C GLY A 146 2.14 -9.88 -0.27
N ASN A 147 2.68 -10.23 0.89
CA ASN A 147 4.05 -10.76 1.00
C ASN A 147 4.20 -12.14 0.36
N LEU A 148 3.26 -13.06 0.59
CA LEU A 148 3.34 -14.42 0.02
C LEU A 148 3.29 -14.42 -1.51
N ILE A 149 2.48 -13.54 -2.11
CA ILE A 149 2.42 -13.44 -3.57
C ILE A 149 3.66 -12.71 -4.10
N ALA A 150 4.17 -11.69 -3.40
CA ALA A 150 5.41 -10.98 -3.78
C ALA A 150 6.61 -11.91 -3.92
N LEU A 151 6.71 -12.96 -3.09
CA LEU A 151 7.78 -13.98 -3.14
C LEU A 151 7.91 -14.67 -4.52
N ARG A 152 6.81 -14.83 -5.24
CA ARG A 152 6.75 -15.59 -6.50
C ARG A 152 6.83 -14.72 -7.74
N GLN A 153 6.93 -13.41 -7.59
CA GLN A 153 6.97 -12.51 -8.74
C GLN A 153 8.35 -12.56 -9.42
N THR A 154 8.32 -12.52 -10.74
CA THR A 154 9.51 -12.38 -11.61
C THR A 154 9.66 -10.96 -12.14
N ASN A 155 8.57 -10.20 -12.20
CA ASN A 155 8.55 -8.81 -12.61
C ASN A 155 8.66 -7.89 -11.40
N LEU A 156 9.63 -6.96 -11.41
CA LEU A 156 9.91 -6.08 -10.28
C LEU A 156 8.76 -5.10 -10.00
N VAL A 157 8.09 -4.61 -11.03
CA VAL A 157 6.94 -3.71 -10.88
C VAL A 157 5.77 -4.43 -10.20
N ARG A 158 5.47 -5.68 -10.62
CA ARG A 158 4.45 -6.52 -9.98
C ARG A 158 4.83 -6.86 -8.54
N MET A 159 6.09 -7.17 -8.31
CA MET A 159 6.59 -7.44 -6.95
C MET A 159 6.40 -6.22 -6.04
N LEU A 160 6.75 -5.00 -6.52
CA LEU A 160 6.52 -3.76 -5.77
C LEU A 160 5.02 -3.46 -5.59
N ALA A 161 4.15 -3.89 -6.50
CA ALA A 161 2.70 -3.76 -6.34
C ALA A 161 2.18 -4.61 -5.19
N TYR A 162 2.55 -5.91 -5.13
CA TYR A 162 2.19 -6.80 -4.03
C TYR A 162 2.86 -6.40 -2.71
N SER A 163 4.10 -5.94 -2.77
CA SER A 163 4.74 -5.26 -1.65
C SER A 163 3.88 -4.10 -1.16
N GLY A 164 3.38 -3.26 -2.07
CA GLY A 164 2.49 -2.15 -1.76
C GLY A 164 1.15 -2.57 -1.11
N VAL A 165 0.65 -3.79 -1.40
CA VAL A 165 -0.49 -4.40 -0.69
C VAL A 165 -0.11 -4.72 0.76
N ALA A 166 1.05 -5.36 0.96
CA ALA A 166 1.55 -5.66 2.30
C ALA A 166 1.83 -4.38 3.10
N GLN A 167 2.43 -3.35 2.47
CA GLN A 167 2.69 -2.06 3.10
C GLN A 167 1.39 -1.35 3.54
N ALA A 168 0.30 -1.48 2.75
CA ALA A 168 -1.01 -0.99 3.16
C ALA A 168 -1.51 -1.71 4.42
N GLY A 169 -1.25 -3.01 4.54
CA GLY A 169 -1.57 -3.78 5.75
C GLY A 169 -0.84 -3.26 6.99
N TYR A 170 0.46 -2.92 6.88
CA TYR A 170 1.19 -2.30 7.99
C TYR A 170 0.62 -0.93 8.38
N MET A 171 0.18 -0.12 7.41
CA MET A 171 -0.44 1.18 7.67
C MET A 171 -1.83 1.06 8.29
N LEU A 172 -2.58 -0.02 7.98
CA LEU A 172 -3.89 -0.28 8.57
C LEU A 172 -3.79 -0.84 9.99
N ALA A 173 -2.68 -1.51 10.36
CA ALA A 173 -2.57 -2.19 11.63
C ALA A 173 -2.81 -1.29 12.87
N PRO A 174 -2.24 -0.06 12.98
CA PRO A 174 -2.53 0.82 14.09
C PRO A 174 -4.01 1.23 14.18
N LEU A 175 -4.69 1.32 13.01
CA LEU A 175 -6.10 1.73 12.96
C LEU A 175 -7.07 0.64 13.46
N ALA A 176 -6.60 -0.59 13.56
CA ALA A 176 -7.35 -1.72 14.11
C ALA A 176 -7.40 -1.74 15.65
N VAL A 177 -6.72 -0.81 16.29
CA VAL A 177 -6.67 -0.62 17.75
C VAL A 177 -6.74 0.88 18.09
N ALA A 178 -7.34 1.67 17.21
CA ALA A 178 -7.34 3.13 17.33
C ALA A 178 -8.12 3.64 18.55
N SER A 179 -9.15 2.91 19.00
CA SER A 179 -9.92 3.24 20.20
C SER A 179 -9.07 3.18 21.49
N ASP A 180 -8.11 2.24 21.52
CA ASP A 180 -7.26 2.02 22.70
C ASP A 180 -6.09 3.03 22.76
N VAL A 181 -5.53 3.40 21.60
CA VAL A 181 -4.27 4.17 21.52
C VAL A 181 -4.40 5.56 20.88
N GLY A 182 -5.56 5.93 20.36
CA GLY A 182 -5.89 7.26 19.87
C GLY A 182 -4.85 7.86 18.92
N ASP A 183 -4.26 8.99 19.33
CA ASP A 183 -3.28 9.74 18.53
C ASP A 183 -2.02 8.94 18.16
N ALA A 184 -1.67 7.90 18.92
CA ALA A 184 -0.54 7.05 18.58
C ALA A 184 -0.81 6.25 17.30
N ALA A 185 -2.05 5.77 17.08
CA ALA A 185 -2.46 5.11 15.84
C ALA A 185 -2.37 6.04 14.64
N LEU A 186 -2.87 7.28 14.79
CA LEU A 186 -2.80 8.32 13.77
C LEU A 186 -1.34 8.63 13.41
N THR A 187 -0.51 8.88 14.43
CA THR A 187 0.91 9.23 14.26
C THR A 187 1.70 8.09 13.59
N ALA A 188 1.48 6.84 13.99
CA ALA A 188 2.13 5.68 13.40
C ALA A 188 1.77 5.52 11.91
N THR A 189 0.48 5.65 11.57
CA THR A 189 -0.01 5.55 10.20
C THR A 189 0.54 6.66 9.32
N VAL A 190 0.50 7.91 9.75
CA VAL A 190 1.01 9.07 9.00
C VAL A 190 2.52 8.99 8.83
N THR A 191 3.26 8.62 9.88
CA THR A 191 4.71 8.43 9.82
C THR A 191 5.06 7.37 8.79
N TYR A 192 4.35 6.23 8.81
CA TYR A 192 4.58 5.17 7.82
C TYR A 192 4.29 5.62 6.40
N LEU A 193 3.21 6.34 6.20
CA LEU A 193 2.80 6.85 4.89
C LEU A 193 3.86 7.77 4.28
N LEU A 194 4.43 8.68 5.07
CA LEU A 194 5.48 9.61 4.63
C LEU A 194 6.78 8.87 4.27
N VAL A 195 7.22 7.94 5.11
CA VAL A 195 8.42 7.14 4.85
C VAL A 195 8.21 6.23 3.64
N TYR A 196 7.05 5.58 3.53
CA TYR A 196 6.69 4.75 2.39
C TYR A 196 6.71 5.55 1.08
N ALA A 197 6.22 6.78 1.10
CA ALA A 197 6.23 7.63 -0.09
C ALA A 197 7.66 7.83 -0.63
N ALA A 198 8.60 8.15 0.24
CA ALA A 198 10.01 8.34 -0.14
C ALA A 198 10.65 7.04 -0.67
N MET A 199 10.48 5.92 0.06
CA MET A 199 11.05 4.61 -0.31
C MET A 199 10.52 4.13 -1.65
N ASN A 200 9.22 4.20 -1.83
CA ASN A 200 8.56 3.60 -2.97
C ASN A 200 8.75 4.44 -4.25
N LEU A 201 8.67 5.77 -4.15
CA LEU A 201 8.98 6.67 -5.28
C LEU A 201 10.43 6.50 -5.71
N GLY A 202 11.36 6.42 -4.75
CA GLY A 202 12.78 6.20 -5.04
C GLY A 202 13.02 4.85 -5.74
N ALA A 203 12.41 3.77 -5.27
CA ALA A 203 12.49 2.47 -5.93
C ALA A 203 11.93 2.51 -7.36
N PHE A 204 10.76 3.11 -7.60
CA PHE A 204 10.19 3.26 -8.94
C PHE A 204 11.01 4.16 -9.87
N ALA A 205 11.67 5.20 -9.35
CA ALA A 205 12.58 6.03 -10.14
C ALA A 205 13.76 5.20 -10.69
N ILE A 206 14.32 4.31 -9.87
CA ILE A 206 15.40 3.42 -10.30
C ILE A 206 14.88 2.36 -11.26
N VAL A 207 13.71 1.77 -11.00
CA VAL A 207 13.05 0.86 -11.96
C VAL A 207 12.91 1.52 -13.33
N LEU A 208 12.47 2.78 -13.37
CA LEU A 208 12.34 3.54 -14.61
C LEU A 208 13.69 3.73 -15.32
N ALA A 209 14.74 4.07 -14.56
CA ALA A 209 16.08 4.29 -15.12
C ALA A 209 16.65 3.01 -15.74
N VAL A 210 16.53 1.87 -15.04
CA VAL A 210 17.02 0.57 -15.53
C VAL A 210 16.16 0.08 -16.69
N ALA A 211 14.83 0.11 -16.58
CA ALA A 211 13.92 -0.36 -17.63
C ALA A 211 14.03 0.44 -18.94
N ARG A 212 14.47 1.71 -18.90
CA ARG A 212 14.78 2.48 -20.12
C ARG A 212 15.96 1.91 -20.89
N LYS A 213 16.98 1.38 -20.21
CA LYS A 213 18.13 0.72 -20.84
C LYS A 213 17.79 -0.69 -21.30
N THR A 214 17.30 -1.51 -20.39
CA THR A 214 17.08 -2.96 -20.60
C THR A 214 15.78 -3.26 -21.37
N ARG A 215 14.89 -2.27 -21.52
CA ARG A 215 13.53 -2.41 -22.06
C ARG A 215 12.69 -3.49 -21.35
N SER A 216 13.06 -3.81 -20.11
CA SER A 216 12.43 -4.85 -19.29
C SER A 216 12.33 -4.39 -17.84
N ALA A 217 11.27 -4.83 -17.16
CA ALA A 217 11.11 -4.69 -15.72
C ALA A 217 11.21 -6.05 -14.99
N GLU A 218 11.68 -7.10 -15.67
CA GLU A 218 11.93 -8.40 -15.07
C GLU A 218 13.08 -8.30 -14.05
N ILE A 219 12.99 -9.02 -12.96
CA ILE A 219 14.00 -9.01 -11.88
C ILE A 219 15.37 -9.43 -12.44
N GLU A 220 15.40 -10.36 -13.40
CA GLU A 220 16.62 -10.79 -14.10
C GLU A 220 17.37 -9.62 -14.74
N SER A 221 16.66 -8.62 -15.27
CA SER A 221 17.27 -7.45 -15.92
C SER A 221 17.99 -6.50 -14.96
N PHE A 222 17.85 -6.70 -13.65
CA PHE A 222 18.51 -5.93 -12.62
C PHE A 222 19.76 -6.61 -12.07
N LYS A 223 20.06 -7.87 -12.47
CA LYS A 223 21.25 -8.59 -12.07
C LYS A 223 22.50 -7.87 -12.56
N GLY A 224 23.56 -7.90 -11.76
CA GLY A 224 24.84 -7.28 -12.11
C GLY A 224 24.82 -5.76 -12.23
N LEU A 225 23.77 -5.10 -11.77
CA LEU A 225 23.62 -3.65 -11.88
C LEU A 225 24.79 -2.86 -11.27
N PHE A 226 25.42 -3.40 -10.23
CA PHE A 226 26.57 -2.78 -9.59
C PHE A 226 27.75 -2.57 -10.55
N GLY A 227 27.97 -3.49 -11.48
CA GLY A 227 29.08 -3.43 -12.43
C GLY A 227 29.02 -2.22 -13.39
N TYR A 228 27.83 -1.70 -13.68
CA TYR A 228 27.67 -0.60 -14.67
C TYR A 228 26.87 0.61 -14.15
N ALA A 229 26.23 0.50 -12.99
CA ALA A 229 25.46 1.59 -12.38
C ALA A 229 25.52 1.52 -10.84
N PRO A 230 26.71 1.61 -10.19
CA PRO A 230 26.88 1.40 -8.75
C PRO A 230 26.02 2.36 -7.90
N GLY A 231 25.87 3.62 -8.31
CA GLY A 231 25.06 4.59 -7.58
C GLY A 231 23.56 4.21 -7.55
N LEU A 232 23.01 3.70 -8.67
CA LEU A 232 21.64 3.22 -8.72
C LEU A 232 21.46 1.94 -7.89
N THR A 233 22.46 1.05 -7.88
CA THR A 233 22.44 -0.17 -7.07
C THR A 233 22.43 0.13 -5.58
N ILE A 234 23.29 1.04 -5.13
CA ILE A 234 23.32 1.47 -3.73
C ILE A 234 21.96 2.08 -3.33
N ALA A 235 21.46 3.00 -4.13
CA ALA A 235 20.18 3.66 -3.86
C ALA A 235 19.02 2.66 -3.83
N MET A 236 18.95 1.72 -4.80
CA MET A 236 17.91 0.68 -4.81
C MET A 236 17.99 -0.23 -3.60
N THR A 237 19.21 -0.63 -3.21
CA THR A 237 19.44 -1.45 -2.00
C THR A 237 18.95 -0.73 -0.74
N VAL A 238 19.25 0.57 -0.61
CA VAL A 238 18.74 1.39 0.51
C VAL A 238 17.21 1.43 0.53
N PHE A 239 16.55 1.63 -0.61
CA PHE A 239 15.09 1.67 -0.66
C PHE A 239 14.46 0.30 -0.38
N LEU A 240 14.98 -0.80 -0.96
CA LEU A 240 14.49 -2.14 -0.72
C LEU A 240 14.68 -2.58 0.74
N PHE A 241 15.83 -2.30 1.33
CA PHE A 241 16.11 -2.63 2.73
C PHE A 241 15.31 -1.75 3.69
N SER A 242 15.05 -0.51 3.31
CA SER A 242 14.11 0.35 4.05
C SER A 242 12.69 -0.20 4.00
N LEU A 243 12.19 -0.63 2.83
CA LEU A 243 10.89 -1.31 2.70
C LEU A 243 10.82 -2.62 3.50
N ALA A 244 11.92 -3.37 3.59
CA ALA A 244 12.04 -4.54 4.46
C ALA A 244 11.95 -4.18 5.95
N GLY A 245 12.42 -3.00 6.32
CA GLY A 245 12.46 -2.54 7.71
C GLY A 245 13.77 -2.91 8.42
N ILE A 246 14.91 -2.74 7.73
CA ILE A 246 16.25 -2.98 8.33
C ILE A 246 16.75 -1.72 9.04
N PRO A 247 17.20 -1.81 10.31
CA PRO A 247 17.85 -0.69 10.99
C PRO A 247 19.17 -0.28 10.26
N PRO A 248 19.53 1.01 10.22
CA PRO A 248 18.88 2.19 10.80
C PRO A 248 18.01 2.96 9.81
N LEU A 249 17.46 2.29 8.79
CA LEU A 249 16.70 2.93 7.70
C LEU A 249 15.30 3.40 8.14
N GLY A 250 14.74 4.36 7.40
CA GLY A 250 13.46 4.98 7.76
C GLY A 250 12.29 3.99 7.86
N GLY A 251 12.26 2.95 7.01
CA GLY A 251 11.22 1.93 7.06
C GLY A 251 11.24 1.08 8.34
N TRP A 252 12.40 0.88 8.95
CA TRP A 252 12.49 0.29 10.29
C TRP A 252 11.80 1.17 11.32
N TRP A 253 12.09 2.47 11.32
CA TRP A 253 11.44 3.40 12.24
C TRP A 253 9.92 3.42 12.07
N ALA A 254 9.45 3.44 10.82
CA ALA A 254 8.02 3.40 10.54
C ALA A 254 7.36 2.11 11.05
N LYS A 255 7.97 0.94 10.82
CA LYS A 255 7.47 -0.35 11.34
C LYS A 255 7.54 -0.42 12.87
N PHE A 256 8.58 0.16 13.46
CA PHE A 256 8.71 0.22 14.92
C PHE A 256 7.56 1.02 15.54
N ARG A 257 7.21 2.19 14.97
CA ARG A 257 6.04 2.98 15.42
C ARG A 257 4.72 2.25 15.27
N VAL A 258 4.56 1.45 14.21
CA VAL A 258 3.39 0.58 14.04
C VAL A 258 3.36 -0.50 15.13
N MET A 259 4.50 -1.16 15.37
CA MET A 259 4.62 -2.20 16.40
C MET A 259 4.34 -1.65 17.80
N GLU A 260 4.90 -0.49 18.11
CA GLU A 260 4.65 0.22 19.37
C GLU A 260 3.15 0.48 19.55
N ALA A 261 2.47 1.09 18.57
CA ALA A 261 1.04 1.41 18.68
C ALA A 261 0.16 0.16 18.88
N VAL A 262 0.43 -0.96 18.19
CA VAL A 262 -0.39 -2.16 18.34
C VAL A 262 -0.12 -2.92 19.65
N ILE A 263 1.07 -2.77 20.25
CA ILE A 263 1.42 -3.39 21.53
C ILE A 263 0.88 -2.52 22.69
N ASP A 264 0.98 -1.20 22.58
CA ASP A 264 0.51 -0.24 23.60
C ASP A 264 -1.01 -0.26 23.78
N ALA A 265 -1.74 -0.88 22.85
CA ALA A 265 -3.17 -1.16 23.01
C ALA A 265 -3.47 -2.14 24.18
N GLU A 266 -2.45 -2.83 24.72
CA GLU A 266 -2.54 -3.80 25.82
C GLU A 266 -3.64 -4.88 25.62
N SER A 267 -4.10 -5.06 24.39
CA SER A 267 -5.15 -5.99 23.99
C SER A 267 -4.59 -7.26 23.35
N ALA A 268 -5.27 -8.40 23.54
CA ALA A 268 -4.89 -9.65 22.89
C ALA A 268 -4.89 -9.52 21.35
N SER A 269 -5.83 -8.76 20.78
CA SER A 269 -5.92 -8.48 19.34
C SER A 269 -4.72 -7.67 18.85
N GLY A 270 -4.26 -6.67 19.62
CA GLY A 270 -3.07 -5.88 19.32
C GLY A 270 -1.80 -6.71 19.35
N VAL A 271 -1.60 -7.55 20.37
CA VAL A 271 -0.44 -8.44 20.47
C VAL A 271 -0.39 -9.43 19.28
N VAL A 272 -1.51 -10.05 18.91
CA VAL A 272 -1.59 -10.95 17.74
C VAL A 272 -1.26 -10.19 16.47
N LEU A 273 -1.79 -8.98 16.29
CA LEU A 273 -1.49 -8.15 15.11
C LEU A 273 0.01 -7.76 15.06
N GLY A 274 0.63 -7.48 16.21
CA GLY A 274 2.07 -7.26 16.33
C GLY A 274 2.89 -8.47 15.86
N VAL A 275 2.45 -9.69 16.17
CA VAL A 275 3.06 -10.92 15.64
C VAL A 275 2.93 -10.99 14.12
N PHE A 276 1.76 -10.64 13.55
CA PHE A 276 1.59 -10.54 12.09
C PHE A 276 2.57 -9.53 11.47
N VAL A 277 2.74 -8.36 12.07
CA VAL A 277 3.70 -7.33 11.62
C VAL A 277 5.14 -7.89 11.63
N ALA A 278 5.56 -8.55 12.70
CA ALA A 278 6.90 -9.12 12.83
C ALA A 278 7.17 -10.23 11.80
N VAL A 279 6.29 -11.24 11.75
CA VAL A 279 6.44 -12.39 10.83
C VAL A 279 6.44 -11.94 9.38
N ASN A 280 5.52 -11.07 9.01
CA ASN A 280 5.42 -10.56 7.64
C ASN A 280 6.61 -9.66 7.25
N SER A 281 7.23 -8.97 8.20
CA SER A 281 8.48 -8.22 7.96
C SER A 281 9.65 -9.15 7.61
N VAL A 282 9.74 -10.31 8.27
CA VAL A 282 10.75 -11.33 7.94
C VAL A 282 10.50 -11.93 6.55
N ILE A 283 9.25 -12.23 6.21
CA ILE A 283 8.90 -12.72 4.87
C ILE A 283 9.29 -11.67 3.80
N ALA A 284 8.99 -10.40 4.05
CA ALA A 284 9.32 -9.30 3.15
C ALA A 284 10.83 -9.16 2.94
N LEU A 285 11.63 -9.33 3.97
CA LEU A 285 13.07 -9.26 3.90
C LEU A 285 13.65 -10.22 2.84
N TYR A 286 13.10 -11.42 2.72
CA TYR A 286 13.61 -12.42 1.79
C TYR A 286 13.57 -11.95 0.33
N TYR A 287 12.41 -11.47 -0.17
CA TYR A 287 12.33 -11.07 -1.57
C TYR A 287 13.07 -9.77 -1.88
N TYR A 288 13.14 -8.84 -0.93
CA TYR A 288 13.96 -7.63 -1.10
C TYR A 288 15.46 -7.95 -1.09
N ALA A 289 15.91 -8.81 -0.18
CA ALA A 289 17.31 -9.25 -0.13
C ALA A 289 17.72 -10.03 -1.37
N ARG A 290 16.84 -10.90 -1.90
CA ARG A 290 17.07 -11.64 -3.16
C ARG A 290 17.37 -10.69 -4.32
N ILE A 291 16.61 -9.61 -4.47
CA ILE A 291 16.85 -8.61 -5.52
C ILE A 291 18.16 -7.88 -5.25
N GLY A 292 18.37 -7.44 -4.00
CA GLY A 292 19.64 -6.82 -3.60
C GLY A 292 20.83 -7.68 -3.98
N LEU A 293 20.85 -8.94 -3.54
CA LEU A 293 21.94 -9.87 -3.84
C LEU A 293 22.16 -10.04 -5.35
N GLY A 294 21.11 -10.18 -6.16
CA GLY A 294 21.22 -10.27 -7.62
C GLY A 294 21.87 -9.05 -8.24
N MET A 295 21.56 -7.84 -7.76
CA MET A 295 22.17 -6.61 -8.26
C MET A 295 23.67 -6.51 -7.93
N TRP A 296 24.10 -7.05 -6.79
CA TRP A 296 25.49 -6.93 -6.32
C TRP A 296 26.39 -8.07 -6.75
N ALA A 297 25.90 -9.31 -6.76
CA ALA A 297 26.72 -10.52 -6.82
C ALA A 297 26.63 -11.31 -8.13
N GLU A 298 25.63 -11.03 -8.97
CA GLU A 298 25.46 -11.72 -10.24
C GLU A 298 26.01 -10.88 -11.41
N ASP A 299 26.20 -11.50 -12.56
CA ASP A 299 26.61 -10.83 -13.79
C ASP A 299 25.40 -10.28 -14.57
N ALA A 300 25.63 -9.24 -15.37
CA ALA A 300 24.60 -8.70 -16.25
C ALA A 300 24.17 -9.76 -17.28
N PRO A 301 22.87 -10.05 -17.45
CA PRO A 301 22.40 -11.16 -18.30
C PRO A 301 22.87 -11.06 -19.74
N ASP A 302 22.92 -9.84 -20.28
CA ASP A 302 23.31 -9.57 -21.68
C ASP A 302 24.80 -9.24 -21.86
N GLY A 303 25.58 -9.27 -20.77
CA GLY A 303 26.98 -8.83 -20.76
C GLY A 303 27.19 -7.34 -21.09
N ASP A 304 26.12 -6.57 -21.27
CA ASP A 304 26.18 -5.13 -21.54
C ASP A 304 26.42 -4.34 -20.28
N THR A 305 27.65 -3.91 -20.07
CA THR A 305 28.10 -3.09 -18.92
C THR A 305 28.17 -1.59 -19.25
N THR A 306 27.52 -1.12 -20.32
CA THR A 306 27.51 0.31 -20.64
C THR A 306 26.78 1.10 -19.55
N PRO A 307 27.37 2.21 -19.05
CA PRO A 307 26.76 2.97 -17.95
C PRO A 307 25.38 3.53 -18.28
N ILE A 308 24.48 3.50 -17.29
CA ILE A 308 23.16 4.14 -17.40
C ILE A 308 23.34 5.65 -17.25
N ARG A 309 22.97 6.40 -18.29
CA ARG A 309 22.89 7.87 -18.20
C ARG A 309 21.54 8.25 -17.58
N VAL A 310 21.57 8.72 -16.36
CA VAL A 310 20.39 9.26 -15.67
C VAL A 310 20.24 10.72 -16.06
N PRO A 311 19.13 11.12 -16.72
CA PRO A 311 18.88 12.54 -17.00
C PRO A 311 18.73 13.32 -15.69
N ALA A 312 19.20 14.57 -15.67
CA ALA A 312 19.07 15.43 -14.49
C ALA A 312 17.60 15.72 -14.07
N SER A 313 16.65 15.35 -14.92
CA SER A 313 15.20 15.47 -14.65
C SER A 313 14.59 14.24 -13.92
N LEU A 314 15.37 13.25 -13.59
CA LEU A 314 15.00 12.10 -12.75
C LEU A 314 15.65 12.23 -11.39
#